data_d338b0c50fe22fd13f7ed7d8cfcb121b
#
_entry.id   d338b0c50fe22fd13f7ed7d8cfcb121b
#
_cell.length_a   1.000
_cell.length_b   1.000
_cell.length_c   1.000
_cell.angle_alpha   90.00
_cell.angle_beta   90.00
_cell.angle_gamma   90.00
#
_symmetry.space_group_name_H-M   'P 1'
#
loop_
_entity.id
_entity.type
_entity.pdbx_description
1 polymer ?
#
loop_
_entity_poly.entity_id
_entity_poly.type
_entity_poly.pdbx_seq_one_letter_code
_entity_poly.pdbx_strand_id
1 'polypeptide(L)'
;MQKLAILLKDMKNGDVFSINEREVMEYYGYTGAFGNLRMKIRILKSWILHSFAYSSINSNFSIKMQKYRGVKIGNNCHFNPYVMIDLIYPELIEVGDNVTLGSNSMIFAHSNTSANLFLKQGEYPRKVERVKIKD
;
A
#
# COMPACT_ATOMS: atom_id res chain seq x y z
N MET A 1 10.28 -15.45 25.04
CA MET A 1 11.74 -15.27 25.00
C MET A 1 12.26 -15.02 23.58
N GLN A 2 11.94 -15.87 22.62
CA GLN A 2 12.38 -15.71 21.23
C GLN A 2 11.91 -14.39 20.58
N LYS A 3 10.66 -13.99 20.79
CA LYS A 3 10.13 -12.69 20.36
C LYS A 3 10.89 -11.50 20.95
N LEU A 4 11.24 -11.57 22.23
CA LEU A 4 11.99 -10.50 22.92
C LEU A 4 13.42 -10.39 22.40
N ALA A 5 14.08 -11.50 22.09
CA ALA A 5 15.42 -11.51 21.52
C ALA A 5 15.48 -10.93 20.10
N ILE A 6 14.47 -11.23 19.28
CA ILE A 6 14.27 -10.63 17.94
C ILE A 6 14.05 -9.12 18.09
N LEU A 7 13.22 -8.73 19.05
CA LEU A 7 12.91 -7.35 19.40
C LEU A 7 14.15 -6.54 19.75
N LEU A 8 14.96 -7.08 20.66
CA LEU A 8 16.19 -6.45 21.11
C LEU A 8 17.25 -6.36 20.00
N LYS A 9 17.27 -7.33 19.10
CA LYS A 9 18.12 -7.32 17.90
C LYS A 9 17.66 -6.26 16.90
N ASP A 10 16.35 -6.11 16.73
CA ASP A 10 15.75 -5.10 15.86
C ASP A 10 15.91 -3.69 16.43
N MET A 11 15.86 -3.52 17.74
CA MET A 11 16.17 -2.25 18.41
C MET A 11 17.65 -1.84 18.26
N LYS A 12 18.56 -2.78 18.14
CA LYS A 12 19.99 -2.51 17.93
C LYS A 12 20.37 -2.22 16.47
N ASN A 13 19.56 -2.76 15.51
CA ASN A 13 19.84 -2.67 14.06
C ASN A 13 18.71 -1.98 13.29
N GLY A 14 17.73 -1.39 13.98
CA GLY A 14 16.46 -1.05 13.38
C GLY A 14 16.39 0.35 12.81
N ASP A 15 16.85 0.50 11.59
CA ASP A 15 16.31 1.54 10.73
C ASP A 15 14.82 1.24 10.49
N VAL A 16 13.96 2.26 10.70
CA VAL A 16 12.51 2.18 10.49
C VAL A 16 12.16 1.67 9.08
N PHE A 17 12.98 2.01 8.09
CA PHE A 17 12.83 1.53 6.71
C PHE A 17 12.98 0.02 6.59
N SER A 18 14.00 -0.56 7.20
CA SER A 18 14.25 -2.01 7.13
C SER A 18 13.14 -2.83 7.77
N ILE A 19 12.47 -2.28 8.78
CA ILE A 19 11.34 -2.93 9.44
C ILE A 19 10.10 -2.88 8.56
N ASN A 20 9.80 -1.73 7.98
CA ASN A 20 8.68 -1.58 7.05
C ASN A 20 8.86 -2.47 5.82
N GLU A 21 10.07 -2.55 5.26
CA GLU A 21 10.37 -3.46 4.15
C GLU A 21 10.13 -4.92 4.54
N ARG A 22 10.55 -5.32 5.73
CA ARG A 22 10.33 -6.68 6.24
C ARG A 22 8.85 -7.01 6.40
N GLU A 23 8.05 -6.10 6.95
CA GLU A 23 6.60 -6.28 7.08
C GLU A 23 5.91 -6.45 5.72
N VAL A 24 6.32 -5.70 4.71
CA VAL A 24 5.82 -5.85 3.34
C VAL A 24 6.23 -7.18 2.74
N MET A 25 7.49 -7.59 2.94
CA MET A 25 8.00 -8.89 2.48
C MET A 25 7.24 -10.05 3.12
N GLU A 26 7.00 -9.98 4.42
CA GLU A 26 6.23 -11.00 5.17
C GLU A 26 4.80 -11.09 4.64
N TYR A 27 4.16 -9.96 4.41
CA TYR A 27 2.79 -9.93 3.88
C TYR A 27 2.68 -10.64 2.52
N TYR A 28 3.63 -10.41 1.61
CA TYR A 28 3.63 -11.01 0.28
C TYR A 28 4.32 -12.38 0.21
N GLY A 29 4.86 -12.89 1.32
CA GLY A 29 5.60 -14.13 1.36
C GLY A 29 6.94 -14.09 0.60
N TYR A 30 7.55 -12.93 0.48
CA TYR A 30 8.86 -12.77 -0.15
C TYR A 30 9.97 -13.06 0.86
N THR A 31 10.95 -13.87 0.49
CA THR A 31 12.06 -14.29 1.36
C THR A 31 13.41 -14.06 0.71
N GLY A 32 14.44 -13.80 1.55
CA GLY A 32 15.82 -13.66 1.12
C GLY A 32 16.11 -12.42 0.26
N ALA A 33 17.31 -12.37 -0.33
CA ALA A 33 17.75 -11.23 -1.15
C ALA A 33 16.91 -11.06 -2.42
N PHE A 34 16.52 -12.14 -3.07
CA PHE A 34 15.60 -12.10 -4.21
C PHE A 34 14.20 -11.66 -3.82
N GLY A 35 13.74 -11.98 -2.60
CA GLY A 35 12.48 -11.49 -2.06
C GLY A 35 12.47 -9.97 -1.92
N ASN A 36 13.54 -9.39 -1.40
CA ASN A 36 13.70 -7.95 -1.29
C ASN A 36 13.68 -7.27 -2.67
N LEU A 37 14.39 -7.81 -3.64
CA LEU A 37 14.40 -7.30 -5.01
C LEU A 37 12.99 -7.36 -5.64
N ARG A 38 12.29 -8.49 -5.49
CA ARG A 38 10.90 -8.64 -5.99
C ARG A 38 9.95 -7.62 -5.37
N MET A 39 10.07 -7.40 -4.06
CA MET A 39 9.30 -6.36 -3.36
C MET A 39 9.57 -4.97 -3.94
N LYS A 40 10.84 -4.60 -4.11
CA LYS A 40 11.22 -3.30 -4.67
C LYS A 40 10.71 -3.10 -6.09
N ILE A 41 10.80 -4.12 -6.93
CA ILE A 41 10.26 -4.09 -8.31
C ILE A 41 8.74 -3.92 -8.27
N ARG A 42 8.05 -4.64 -7.39
CA ARG A 42 6.59 -4.52 -7.22
C ARG A 42 6.19 -3.09 -6.82
N ILE A 43 6.86 -2.51 -5.84
CA ILE A 43 6.59 -1.15 -5.38
C ILE A 43 6.91 -0.14 -6.48
N LEU A 44 8.03 -0.30 -7.17
CA LEU A 44 8.42 0.58 -8.29
C LEU A 44 7.37 0.54 -9.42
N LYS A 45 6.94 -0.65 -9.83
CA LYS A 45 5.87 -0.81 -10.82
C LYS A 45 4.58 -0.12 -10.37
N SER A 46 4.18 -0.34 -9.13
CA SER A 46 3.00 0.28 -8.54
C SER A 46 3.12 1.81 -8.56
N TRP A 47 4.27 2.34 -8.17
CA TRP A 47 4.54 3.77 -8.15
C TRP A 47 4.49 4.40 -9.55
N ILE A 48 5.10 3.77 -10.55
CA ILE A 48 5.09 4.26 -11.94
C ILE A 48 3.66 4.34 -12.48
N LEU A 49 2.91 3.25 -12.37
CA LEU A 49 1.52 3.20 -12.82
C LEU A 49 0.63 4.19 -12.06
N HIS A 50 0.86 4.33 -10.75
CA HIS A 50 0.16 5.31 -9.93
C HIS A 50 0.47 6.74 -10.37
N SER A 51 1.73 7.06 -10.67
CA SER A 51 2.13 8.39 -11.11
C SER A 51 1.41 8.81 -12.39
N PHE A 52 1.25 7.89 -13.33
CA PHE A 52 0.45 8.14 -14.53
C PHE A 52 -1.04 8.34 -14.22
N ALA A 53 -1.61 7.51 -13.35
CA ALA A 53 -3.00 7.65 -12.94
C ALA A 53 -3.25 8.96 -12.19
N TYR A 54 -2.35 9.30 -11.27
CA TYR A 54 -2.46 10.44 -10.37
C TYR A 54 -2.49 11.79 -11.10
N SER A 55 -1.64 11.96 -12.09
CA SER A 55 -1.52 13.21 -12.86
C SER A 55 -2.45 13.29 -14.07
N SER A 56 -3.17 12.22 -14.40
CA SER A 56 -4.02 12.18 -15.59
C SER A 56 -5.32 12.94 -15.39
N ILE A 57 -5.65 13.79 -16.37
CA ILE A 57 -6.97 14.41 -16.47
C ILE A 57 -8.00 13.47 -17.14
N ASN A 58 -7.55 12.38 -17.76
CA ASN A 58 -8.40 11.39 -18.38
C ASN A 58 -8.77 10.29 -17.40
N SER A 59 -10.04 10.29 -16.95
CA SER A 59 -10.54 9.34 -15.97
C SER A 59 -10.40 7.87 -16.41
N ASN A 60 -10.70 7.56 -17.66
CA ASN A 60 -10.60 6.19 -18.17
C ASN A 60 -9.15 5.68 -18.15
N PHE A 61 -8.22 6.53 -18.51
CA PHE A 61 -6.79 6.19 -18.43
C PHE A 61 -6.35 6.02 -16.98
N SER A 62 -6.74 6.92 -16.08
CA SER A 62 -6.46 6.82 -14.65
C SER A 62 -6.98 5.49 -14.07
N ILE A 63 -8.24 5.15 -14.33
CA ILE A 63 -8.87 3.89 -13.90
C ILE A 63 -8.11 2.68 -14.44
N LYS A 64 -7.72 2.71 -15.73
CA LYS A 64 -6.97 1.63 -16.35
C LYS A 64 -5.62 1.40 -15.68
N MET A 65 -4.89 2.46 -15.36
CA MET A 65 -3.61 2.37 -14.65
C MET A 65 -3.80 1.81 -13.23
N GLN A 66 -4.84 2.23 -12.53
CA GLN A 66 -5.16 1.69 -11.21
C GLN A 66 -5.53 0.20 -11.25
N LYS A 67 -6.29 -0.23 -12.26
CA LYS A 67 -6.60 -1.65 -12.47
C LYS A 67 -5.33 -2.48 -12.74
N TYR A 68 -4.37 -1.96 -13.50
CA TYR A 68 -3.09 -2.64 -13.72
C TYR A 68 -2.24 -2.77 -12.45
N ARG A 69 -2.46 -1.93 -11.46
CA ARG A 69 -1.85 -2.05 -10.14
C ARG A 69 -2.51 -3.12 -9.27
N GLY A 70 -3.71 -3.56 -9.62
CA GLY A 70 -4.50 -4.54 -8.88
C GLY A 70 -5.71 -3.95 -8.13
N VAL A 71 -5.98 -2.66 -8.23
CA VAL A 71 -7.21 -2.06 -7.68
C VAL A 71 -8.41 -2.62 -8.42
N LYS A 72 -9.40 -3.09 -7.67
CA LYS A 72 -10.68 -3.55 -8.23
C LYS A 72 -11.60 -2.35 -8.40
N ILE A 73 -12.04 -2.11 -9.62
CA ILE A 73 -12.90 -0.96 -9.93
C ILE A 73 -14.06 -1.45 -10.79
N GLY A 74 -15.27 -1.15 -10.33
CA GLY A 74 -16.52 -1.48 -11.02
C GLY A 74 -16.77 -0.64 -12.27
N ASN A 75 -18.02 -0.67 -12.72
CA ASN A 75 -18.45 0.01 -13.92
C ASN A 75 -18.89 1.44 -13.65
N ASN A 76 -18.88 2.27 -14.71
CA ASN A 76 -19.38 3.63 -14.66
C ASN A 76 -18.76 4.49 -13.54
N CYS A 77 -17.45 4.29 -13.28
CA CYS A 77 -16.72 5.09 -12.31
C CYS A 77 -16.03 6.28 -12.96
N HIS A 78 -15.83 7.33 -12.17
CA HIS A 78 -15.10 8.51 -12.59
C HIS A 78 -14.04 8.88 -11.54
N PHE A 79 -12.78 8.97 -11.95
CA PHE A 79 -11.68 9.40 -11.11
C PHE A 79 -11.17 10.75 -11.58
N ASN A 80 -11.28 11.74 -10.73
CA ASN A 80 -10.68 13.04 -10.98
C ASN A 80 -9.15 12.97 -10.83
N PRO A 81 -8.40 13.96 -11.35
CA PRO A 81 -6.96 14.04 -11.12
C PRO A 81 -6.61 14.08 -9.63
N TYR A 82 -5.42 13.63 -9.28
CA TYR A 82 -4.86 13.68 -7.92
C TYR A 82 -5.57 12.79 -6.91
N VAL A 83 -6.15 11.70 -7.35
CA VAL A 83 -6.65 10.63 -6.47
C VAL A 83 -5.48 9.77 -6.04
N MET A 84 -5.21 9.72 -4.74
CA MET A 84 -4.16 8.90 -4.15
C MET A 84 -4.70 7.56 -3.70
N ILE A 85 -4.17 6.47 -4.26
CA ILE A 85 -4.50 5.09 -3.85
C ILE A 85 -3.24 4.40 -3.37
N ASP A 86 -3.36 3.66 -2.28
CA ASP A 86 -2.27 2.93 -1.64
C ASP A 86 -1.25 2.37 -2.63
N LEU A 87 0.02 2.69 -2.42
CA LEU A 87 1.11 2.27 -3.30
C LEU A 87 1.54 0.82 -3.05
N ILE A 88 1.37 0.33 -1.83
CA ILE A 88 1.92 -0.94 -1.38
C ILE A 88 0.90 -2.06 -1.53
N TYR A 89 -0.37 -1.81 -1.19
CA TYR A 89 -1.45 -2.79 -1.18
C TYR A 89 -2.65 -2.39 -2.07
N PRO A 90 -2.44 -2.04 -3.35
CA PRO A 90 -3.53 -1.60 -4.22
C PRO A 90 -4.60 -2.69 -4.42
N GLU A 91 -4.23 -3.96 -4.35
CA GLU A 91 -5.15 -5.10 -4.49
C GLU A 91 -6.13 -5.25 -3.33
N LEU A 92 -5.91 -4.58 -2.22
CA LEU A 92 -6.84 -4.55 -1.09
C LEU A 92 -7.92 -3.48 -1.24
N ILE A 93 -7.85 -2.65 -2.29
CA ILE A 93 -8.81 -1.58 -2.53
C ILE A 93 -9.79 -2.01 -3.60
N GLU A 94 -11.07 -1.92 -3.26
CA GLU A 94 -12.20 -2.25 -4.10
C GLU A 94 -13.15 -1.05 -4.19
N VAL A 95 -13.43 -0.61 -5.40
CA VAL A 95 -14.38 0.45 -5.72
C VAL A 95 -15.54 -0.17 -6.47
N GLY A 96 -16.76 0.04 -5.99
CA GLY A 96 -18.00 -0.48 -6.59
C GLY A 96 -18.36 0.21 -7.91
N ASP A 97 -19.60 0.05 -8.32
CA ASP A 97 -20.12 0.69 -9.54
C ASP A 97 -20.57 2.13 -9.24
N ASN A 98 -20.63 2.96 -10.27
CA ASN A 98 -21.17 4.33 -10.21
C ASN A 98 -20.46 5.26 -9.21
N VAL A 99 -19.20 5.00 -8.87
CA VAL A 99 -18.44 5.77 -7.89
C VAL A 99 -17.65 6.87 -8.57
N THR A 100 -17.78 8.08 -8.04
CA THR A 100 -16.92 9.22 -8.40
C THR A 100 -15.96 9.52 -7.27
N LEU A 101 -14.66 9.51 -7.57
CA LEU A 101 -13.63 9.97 -6.64
C LEU A 101 -13.21 11.40 -7.00
N GLY A 102 -13.41 12.32 -6.06
CA GLY A 102 -13.02 13.71 -6.23
C GLY A 102 -11.50 13.90 -6.18
N SER A 103 -11.03 15.01 -6.70
CA SER A 103 -9.61 15.37 -6.62
C SER A 103 -9.13 15.43 -5.17
N ASN A 104 -7.91 14.97 -4.94
CA ASN A 104 -7.28 14.85 -3.62
C ASN A 104 -7.93 13.82 -2.68
N SER A 105 -8.80 12.94 -3.17
CA SER A 105 -9.23 11.77 -2.40
C SER A 105 -8.04 10.86 -2.10
N MET A 106 -7.97 10.37 -0.87
CA MET A 106 -6.90 9.47 -0.42
C MET A 106 -7.50 8.17 0.12
N ILE A 107 -7.05 7.03 -0.39
CA ILE A 107 -7.53 5.70 0.00
C ILE A 107 -6.33 4.83 0.33
N PHE A 108 -6.22 4.42 1.59
CA PHE A 108 -5.15 3.58 2.08
C PHE A 108 -5.70 2.30 2.70
N ALA A 109 -5.07 1.17 2.38
CA ALA A 109 -5.35 -0.15 2.95
C ALA A 109 -4.40 -0.49 4.10
N HIS A 110 -3.45 0.38 4.41
CA HIS A 110 -2.54 0.20 5.55
C HIS A 110 -2.35 1.49 6.33
N SER A 111 -2.04 1.33 7.60
CA SER A 111 -1.62 2.43 8.47
C SER A 111 -0.34 2.06 9.21
N ASN A 112 0.56 3.02 9.27
CA ASN A 112 1.82 2.96 10.00
C ASN A 112 1.77 4.07 11.06
N THR A 113 1.10 3.78 12.16
CA THR A 113 0.74 4.78 13.17
C THR A 113 1.93 5.29 13.98
N SER A 114 3.04 4.57 14.01
CA SER A 114 4.24 4.96 14.74
C SER A 114 5.51 4.51 14.04
N ALA A 115 6.51 5.38 14.05
CA ALA A 115 7.89 5.04 13.71
C ALA A 115 8.66 4.46 14.91
N ASN A 116 8.10 4.55 16.11
CA ASN A 116 8.69 3.98 17.31
C ASN A 116 8.39 2.49 17.38
N LEU A 117 9.43 1.67 17.39
CA LEU A 117 9.33 0.21 17.40
C LEU A 117 8.58 -0.34 18.60
N PHE A 118 8.81 0.22 19.76
CA PHE A 118 8.15 -0.22 20.99
C PHE A 118 6.63 -0.01 20.92
N LEU A 119 6.20 1.18 20.47
CA LEU A 119 4.79 1.49 20.29
C LEU A 119 4.16 0.65 19.17
N LYS A 120 4.90 0.41 18.08
CA LYS A 120 4.44 -0.39 16.93
C LYS A 120 4.18 -1.86 17.29
N GLN A 121 4.90 -2.38 18.27
CA GLN A 121 4.74 -3.76 18.73
C GLN A 121 3.72 -3.90 19.86
N GLY A 122 3.27 -2.80 20.45
CA GLY A 122 2.29 -2.75 21.52
C GLY A 122 0.99 -2.08 21.13
N GLU A 123 0.86 -0.82 21.50
CA GLU A 123 -0.41 -0.09 21.39
C GLU A 123 -0.78 0.36 19.98
N TYR A 124 0.21 0.56 19.11
CA TYR A 124 0.03 1.12 17.77
C TYR A 124 0.64 0.23 16.68
N PRO A 125 0.15 -1.01 16.51
CA PRO A 125 0.65 -1.90 15.47
C PRO A 125 0.31 -1.37 14.08
N ARG A 126 1.14 -1.74 13.12
CA ARG A 126 0.78 -1.58 11.71
C ARG A 126 -0.47 -2.40 11.42
N LYS A 127 -1.41 -1.80 10.71
CA LYS A 127 -2.63 -2.47 10.25
C LYS A 127 -2.65 -2.51 8.73
N VAL A 128 -3.09 -3.65 8.19
CA VAL A 128 -3.32 -3.85 6.77
C VAL A 128 -4.69 -4.49 6.63
N GLU A 129 -5.63 -3.78 6.03
CA GLU A 129 -7.02 -4.22 5.90
C GLU A 129 -7.60 -3.84 4.54
N ARG A 130 -8.56 -4.63 4.09
CA ARG A 130 -9.30 -4.34 2.86
C ARG A 130 -10.17 -3.11 3.02
N VAL A 131 -10.16 -2.26 2.00
CA VAL A 131 -11.05 -1.10 1.89
C VAL A 131 -12.02 -1.31 0.74
N LYS A 132 -13.31 -1.20 1.03
CA LYS A 132 -14.38 -1.33 0.04
C LYS A 132 -15.22 -0.06 0.01
N ILE A 133 -15.26 0.60 -1.13
CA ILE A 133 -16.14 1.73 -1.42
C ILE A 133 -17.34 1.17 -2.19
N LYS A 134 -18.52 1.33 -1.62
CA LYS A 134 -19.77 0.86 -2.25
C LYS A 134 -20.30 1.92 -3.23
N ASP A 135 -21.22 1.47 -4.06
CA ASP A 135 -21.98 2.28 -5.02
C ASP A 135 -22.78 3.39 -4.29
#